data_c1763e9c4091c6253efa06a675ed0650
#
_entry.id   c1763e9c4091c6253efa06a675ed0650
#
_cell.length_a   1.000
_cell.length_b   1.000
_cell.length_c   1.000
_cell.angle_alpha   90.00
_cell.angle_beta   90.00
_cell.angle_gamma   90.00
#
_symmetry.space_group_name_H-M   'P 1'
#
loop_
_entity.id
_entity.type
_entity.pdbx_description
1 polymer ?
#
loop_
_entity_poly.entity_id
_entity_poly.type
_entity_poly.pdbx_seq_one_letter_code
_entity_poly.pdbx_strand_id
1 'polypeptide(L)'
;MTTKTAPAKGEWLEAWDPENEQTWDKSLAWRTLWVTTFVLTLAFIAWFLPSAIIPKLNLLGYSFSKGQLYWMAAMPGLAAGLLRLVWMVLPPIMGTRKMVSLTSLLLIASTLGWGVRVQSPTAPYWELMVLAFLAGIGGGAFSGFMPSTSYFLSLIHI
;
A
#
# COMPACT_ATOMS: atom_id res chain seq x y z
N MET A 1 22.67 5.29 34.92
CA MET A 1 23.17 5.29 33.51
C MET A 1 22.67 4.01 32.84
N THR A 2 21.52 4.04 32.23
CA THR A 2 20.99 2.91 31.44
C THR A 2 21.63 2.99 30.06
N THR A 3 22.50 2.06 29.77
CA THR A 3 23.10 1.87 28.45
C THR A 3 21.99 1.69 27.44
N LYS A 4 21.81 2.66 26.54
CA LYS A 4 20.98 2.52 25.34
C LYS A 4 21.56 1.35 24.54
N THR A 5 20.99 0.16 24.70
CA THR A 5 21.33 -0.98 23.85
C THR A 5 20.95 -0.61 22.42
N ALA A 6 21.94 -0.61 21.54
CA ALA A 6 21.70 -0.37 20.12
C ALA A 6 20.66 -1.37 19.61
N PRO A 7 19.66 -0.93 18.84
CA PRO A 7 18.63 -1.82 18.32
C PRO A 7 19.27 -2.94 17.50
N ALA A 8 18.85 -4.16 17.73
CA ALA A 8 19.27 -5.32 16.96
C ALA A 8 19.00 -5.06 15.48
N LYS A 9 19.94 -5.44 14.63
CA LYS A 9 20.02 -5.12 13.22
C LYS A 9 18.75 -5.56 12.47
N GLY A 10 17.79 -4.63 12.33
CA GLY A 10 16.63 -4.81 11.42
C GLY A 10 15.37 -5.38 12.06
N GLU A 11 15.31 -5.55 13.36
CA GLU A 11 14.18 -6.11 14.08
C GLU A 11 13.57 -5.12 15.08
N TRP A 12 12.63 -5.55 15.88
CA TRP A 12 11.86 -4.75 16.82
C TRP A 12 12.72 -3.87 17.73
N LEU A 13 12.28 -2.65 18.00
CA LEU A 13 12.88 -1.75 18.98
C LEU A 13 12.49 -2.22 20.38
N GLU A 14 13.28 -3.10 20.99
CA GLU A 14 12.97 -3.73 22.29
C GLU A 14 12.84 -2.71 23.45
N ALA A 15 13.46 -1.54 23.32
CA ALA A 15 13.43 -0.48 24.32
C ALA A 15 12.53 0.72 23.93
N TRP A 16 11.67 0.55 22.93
CA TRP A 16 10.79 1.62 22.47
C TRP A 16 9.51 1.68 23.29
N ASP A 17 9.30 2.80 23.96
CA ASP A 17 8.05 3.11 24.65
C ASP A 17 7.64 4.54 24.24
N PRO A 18 6.54 4.71 23.48
CA PRO A 18 6.08 6.02 23.03
C PRO A 18 5.52 6.87 24.17
N GLU A 19 5.25 6.30 25.35
CA GLU A 19 4.76 7.03 26.54
C GLU A 19 5.91 7.49 27.45
N ASN A 20 7.12 7.03 27.20
CA ASN A 20 8.29 7.37 27.97
C ASN A 20 9.22 8.32 27.19
N GLU A 21 9.29 9.58 27.62
CA GLU A 21 10.14 10.61 26.99
C GLU A 21 11.64 10.25 26.90
N GLN A 22 12.13 9.35 27.77
CA GLN A 22 13.54 8.92 27.75
C GLN A 22 13.85 7.92 26.63
N THR A 23 12.86 7.17 26.18
CA THR A 23 13.00 6.14 25.14
C THR A 23 12.42 6.60 23.79
N TRP A 24 11.55 7.61 23.80
CA TRP A 24 10.94 8.15 22.60
C TRP A 24 11.89 9.05 21.81
N ASP A 25 12.04 8.76 20.53
CA ASP A 25 12.81 9.58 19.59
C ASP A 25 11.86 10.34 18.65
N LYS A 26 11.72 11.63 18.90
CA LYS A 26 10.88 12.55 18.12
C LYS A 26 11.22 12.52 16.62
N SER A 27 12.50 12.50 16.28
CA SER A 27 12.95 12.52 14.88
C SER A 27 12.53 11.26 14.17
N LEU A 28 12.70 10.09 14.80
CA LEU A 28 12.30 8.80 14.25
C LEU A 28 10.79 8.71 14.08
N ALA A 29 10.01 9.15 15.06
CA ALA A 29 8.56 9.13 15.02
C ALA A 29 8.00 9.99 13.87
N TRP A 30 8.42 11.24 13.77
CA TRP A 30 8.00 12.15 12.71
C TRP A 30 8.47 11.70 11.31
N ARG A 31 9.69 11.18 11.20
CA ARG A 31 10.18 10.61 9.95
C ARG A 31 9.35 9.42 9.51
N THR A 32 8.98 8.53 10.43
CA THR A 32 8.11 7.39 10.15
C THR A 32 6.74 7.85 9.67
N LEU A 33 6.14 8.85 10.33
CA LEU A 33 4.86 9.43 9.92
C LEU A 33 4.91 9.98 8.50
N TRP A 34 5.89 10.85 8.20
CA TRP A 34 6.01 11.46 6.88
C TRP A 34 6.24 10.45 5.77
N VAL A 35 7.15 9.49 5.98
CA VAL A 35 7.42 8.43 5.00
C VAL A 35 6.18 7.57 4.79
N THR A 36 5.51 7.15 5.87
CA THR A 36 4.29 6.34 5.77
C THR A 36 3.17 7.08 5.05
N THR A 37 2.96 8.36 5.37
CA THR A 37 1.95 9.20 4.73
C THR A 37 2.22 9.36 3.24
N PHE A 38 3.46 9.62 2.87
CA PHE A 38 3.84 9.77 1.46
C PHE A 38 3.65 8.46 0.67
N VAL A 39 4.14 7.34 1.20
CA VAL A 39 3.98 6.02 0.57
C VAL A 39 2.50 5.64 0.47
N LEU A 40 1.72 5.92 1.50
CA LEU A 40 0.28 5.63 1.51
C LEU A 40 -0.46 6.50 0.49
N THR A 41 -0.10 7.77 0.34
CA THR A 41 -0.66 8.65 -0.68
C THR A 41 -0.39 8.11 -2.10
N LEU A 42 0.84 7.69 -2.37
CA LEU A 42 1.17 7.05 -3.66
C LEU A 42 0.43 5.73 -3.86
N ALA A 43 0.24 4.95 -2.80
CA ALA A 43 -0.52 3.71 -2.84
C ALA A 43 -1.99 3.96 -3.21
N PHE A 44 -2.62 5.00 -2.66
CA PHE A 44 -3.98 5.39 -3.02
C PHE A 44 -4.07 5.89 -4.46
N ILE A 45 -3.11 6.68 -4.93
CA ILE A 45 -3.05 7.11 -6.34
C ILE A 45 -3.01 5.90 -7.26
N ALA A 46 -2.14 4.92 -6.98
CA ALA A 46 -2.05 3.69 -7.77
C ALA A 46 -3.34 2.85 -7.70
N TRP A 47 -4.02 2.83 -6.54
CA TRP A 47 -5.29 2.14 -6.36
C TRP A 47 -6.41 2.76 -7.20
N PHE A 48 -6.51 4.08 -7.27
CA PHE A 48 -7.54 4.77 -8.05
C PHE A 48 -7.24 4.88 -9.54
N LEU A 49 -6.00 4.64 -9.96
CA LEU A 49 -5.58 4.75 -11.36
C LEU A 49 -6.46 3.93 -12.33
N PRO A 50 -6.78 2.65 -12.07
CA PRO A 50 -7.66 1.86 -12.94
C PRO A 50 -9.04 2.51 -13.10
N SER A 51 -9.62 3.07 -12.05
CA SER A 51 -10.94 3.71 -12.11
C SER A 51 -10.97 4.91 -13.04
N ALA A 52 -9.86 5.62 -13.20
CA ALA A 52 -9.73 6.72 -14.14
C ALA A 52 -9.53 6.26 -15.60
N ILE A 53 -8.88 5.13 -15.81
CA ILE A 53 -8.52 4.60 -17.14
C ILE A 53 -9.65 3.75 -17.73
N ILE A 54 -10.25 2.86 -16.96
CA ILE A 54 -11.20 1.84 -17.42
C ILE A 54 -12.36 2.41 -18.24
N PRO A 55 -13.03 3.53 -17.86
CA PRO A 55 -14.11 4.09 -18.65
C PRO A 55 -13.69 4.54 -20.07
N LYS A 56 -12.39 4.77 -20.26
CA LYS A 56 -11.82 5.27 -21.53
C LYS A 56 -11.26 4.14 -22.42
N LEU A 57 -11.21 2.89 -21.95
CA LEU A 57 -10.59 1.79 -22.69
C LEU A 57 -11.19 1.60 -24.08
N ASN A 58 -12.52 1.66 -24.22
CA ASN A 58 -13.16 1.52 -25.52
C ASN A 58 -12.84 2.68 -26.49
N LEU A 59 -12.52 3.88 -25.98
CA LEU A 59 -12.04 4.99 -26.79
C LEU A 59 -10.59 4.76 -27.27
N LEU A 60 -9.83 3.92 -26.57
CA LEU A 60 -8.46 3.55 -26.91
C LEU A 60 -8.39 2.34 -27.86
N GLY A 61 -9.55 1.85 -28.36
CA GLY A 61 -9.62 0.77 -29.33
C GLY A 61 -9.96 -0.61 -28.76
N TYR A 62 -10.25 -0.72 -27.47
CA TYR A 62 -10.76 -1.95 -26.89
C TYR A 62 -12.25 -2.15 -27.21
N SER A 63 -12.69 -3.41 -27.21
CA SER A 63 -14.09 -3.80 -27.53
C SER A 63 -14.74 -4.49 -26.33
N PHE A 64 -14.61 -3.91 -25.13
CA PHE A 64 -15.21 -4.49 -23.92
C PHE A 64 -16.69 -4.14 -23.79
N SER A 65 -17.49 -5.11 -23.35
CA SER A 65 -18.88 -4.87 -22.98
C SER A 65 -18.99 -3.97 -21.75
N LYS A 66 -20.14 -3.31 -21.58
CA LYS A 66 -20.38 -2.49 -20.38
C LYS A 66 -20.21 -3.29 -19.09
N GLY A 67 -20.67 -4.54 -19.05
CA GLY A 67 -20.52 -5.42 -17.91
C GLY A 67 -19.05 -5.71 -17.58
N GLN A 68 -18.21 -5.96 -18.58
CA GLN A 68 -16.78 -6.17 -18.40
C GLN A 68 -16.08 -4.92 -17.83
N LEU A 69 -16.43 -3.74 -18.32
CA LEU A 69 -15.88 -2.49 -17.78
C LEU A 69 -16.30 -2.25 -16.33
N TYR A 70 -17.56 -2.54 -15.97
CA TYR A 70 -18.03 -2.42 -14.58
C TYR A 70 -17.31 -3.39 -13.65
N TRP A 71 -17.16 -4.66 -14.04
CA TRP A 71 -16.44 -5.64 -13.25
C TRP A 71 -14.96 -5.26 -13.06
N MET A 72 -14.32 -4.78 -14.13
CA MET A 72 -12.93 -4.33 -14.08
C MET A 72 -12.79 -3.11 -13.15
N ALA A 73 -13.73 -2.16 -13.20
CA ALA A 73 -13.72 -0.97 -12.34
C ALA A 73 -14.01 -1.31 -10.86
N ALA A 74 -14.81 -2.33 -10.59
CA ALA A 74 -15.09 -2.81 -9.23
C ALA A 74 -13.95 -3.63 -8.62
N MET A 75 -13.12 -4.26 -9.46
CA MET A 75 -12.07 -5.18 -9.02
C MET A 75 -11.06 -4.57 -8.04
N PRO A 76 -10.53 -3.35 -8.22
CA PRO A 76 -9.61 -2.75 -7.25
C PRO A 76 -10.25 -2.57 -5.87
N GLY A 77 -11.53 -2.21 -5.82
CA GLY A 77 -12.27 -2.07 -4.56
C GLY A 77 -12.48 -3.40 -3.83
N LEU A 78 -12.88 -4.42 -4.59
CA LEU A 78 -13.07 -5.77 -4.07
C LEU A 78 -11.73 -6.35 -3.57
N ALA A 79 -10.68 -6.21 -4.35
CA ALA A 79 -9.33 -6.62 -3.98
C ALA A 79 -8.84 -5.90 -2.72
N ALA A 80 -9.07 -4.58 -2.62
CA ALA A 80 -8.70 -3.79 -1.44
C ALA A 80 -9.39 -4.31 -0.18
N GLY A 81 -10.67 -4.66 -0.26
CA GLY A 81 -11.42 -5.25 0.85
C GLY A 81 -10.85 -6.59 1.31
N LEU A 82 -10.61 -7.50 0.39
CA LEU A 82 -10.05 -8.83 0.69
C LEU A 82 -8.60 -8.75 1.20
N LEU A 83 -7.77 -7.97 0.51
CA LEU A 83 -6.36 -7.85 0.84
C LEU A 83 -6.12 -7.08 2.15
N ARG A 84 -7.09 -6.27 2.61
CA ARG A 84 -7.03 -5.63 3.92
C ARG A 84 -6.85 -6.64 5.05
N LEU A 85 -7.52 -7.79 4.97
CA LEU A 85 -7.37 -8.88 5.95
C LEU A 85 -5.95 -9.44 5.95
N VAL A 86 -5.36 -9.63 4.77
CA VAL A 86 -3.99 -10.12 4.63
C VAL A 86 -2.99 -9.09 5.18
N TRP A 87 -3.14 -7.82 4.78
CA TRP A 87 -2.27 -6.73 5.21
C TRP A 87 -2.38 -6.40 6.71
N MET A 88 -3.48 -6.75 7.37
CA MET A 88 -3.63 -6.62 8.82
C MET A 88 -2.75 -7.61 9.59
N VAL A 89 -2.53 -8.80 9.04
CA VAL A 89 -1.78 -9.89 9.68
C VAL A 89 -0.29 -9.86 9.33
N LEU A 90 0.09 -9.24 8.22
CA LEU A 90 1.47 -9.22 7.73
C LEU A 90 2.48 -8.45 8.63
N PRO A 91 2.16 -7.30 9.24
CA PRO A 91 3.13 -6.54 10.03
C PRO A 91 3.78 -7.33 11.17
N PRO A 92 3.04 -8.08 12.01
CA PRO A 92 3.65 -8.89 13.06
C PRO A 92 4.49 -10.06 12.56
N ILE A 93 4.27 -10.54 11.32
CA ILE A 93 4.97 -11.70 10.76
C ILE A 93 6.29 -11.30 10.11
N MET A 94 6.26 -10.28 9.24
CA MET A 94 7.43 -9.93 8.42
C MET A 94 8.03 -8.55 8.73
N GLY A 95 7.41 -7.82 9.64
CA GLY A 95 7.79 -6.46 9.98
C GLY A 95 7.34 -5.41 8.95
N THR A 96 7.11 -4.20 9.41
CA THR A 96 6.58 -3.09 8.60
C THR A 96 7.49 -2.75 7.42
N ARG A 97 8.81 -2.77 7.61
CA ARG A 97 9.77 -2.42 6.55
C ARG A 97 9.67 -3.33 5.34
N LYS A 98 9.66 -4.64 5.55
CA LYS A 98 9.54 -5.63 4.46
C LYS A 98 8.18 -5.56 3.80
N MET A 99 7.12 -5.36 4.60
CA MET A 99 5.76 -5.21 4.10
C MET A 99 5.61 -3.97 3.20
N VAL A 100 6.13 -2.81 3.62
CA VAL A 100 6.11 -1.58 2.82
C VAL A 100 6.85 -1.78 1.49
N SER A 101 8.03 -2.41 1.53
CA SER A 101 8.80 -2.69 0.31
C SER A 101 8.07 -3.62 -0.64
N LEU A 102 7.45 -4.69 -0.12
CA LEU A 102 6.65 -5.62 -0.92
C LEU A 102 5.44 -4.92 -1.55
N THR A 103 4.71 -4.14 -0.76
CA THR A 103 3.55 -3.37 -1.23
C THR A 103 3.95 -2.42 -2.36
N SER A 104 5.03 -1.66 -2.16
CA SER A 104 5.52 -0.70 -3.15
C SER A 104 5.93 -1.40 -4.45
N LEU A 105 6.61 -2.53 -4.36
CA LEU A 105 7.02 -3.32 -5.53
C LEU A 105 5.81 -3.82 -6.35
N LEU A 106 4.80 -4.35 -5.66
CA LEU A 106 3.58 -4.84 -6.31
C LEU A 106 2.76 -3.70 -6.95
N LEU A 107 2.71 -2.53 -6.31
CA LEU A 107 2.03 -1.35 -6.86
C LEU A 107 2.77 -0.77 -8.07
N ILE A 108 4.11 -0.75 -8.04
CA ILE A 108 4.92 -0.36 -9.20
C ILE A 108 4.66 -1.30 -10.37
N ALA A 109 4.67 -2.62 -10.13
CA ALA A 109 4.37 -3.61 -11.17
C ALA A 109 2.97 -3.42 -11.77
N SER A 110 1.95 -3.19 -10.92
CA SER A 110 0.58 -2.90 -11.38
C SER A 110 0.52 -1.62 -12.22
N THR A 111 1.12 -0.52 -11.72
CA THR A 111 1.07 0.79 -12.39
C THR A 111 1.79 0.75 -13.73
N LEU A 112 2.98 0.15 -13.79
CA LEU A 112 3.73 -0.05 -15.04
C LEU A 112 2.97 -0.97 -16.00
N GLY A 113 2.37 -2.05 -15.48
CA GLY A 113 1.54 -2.96 -16.26
C GLY A 113 0.36 -2.21 -16.93
N TRP A 114 -0.34 -1.37 -16.20
CA TRP A 114 -1.38 -0.50 -16.77
C TRP A 114 -0.81 0.45 -17.82
N GLY A 115 0.31 1.11 -17.56
CA GLY A 115 0.95 2.04 -18.50
C GLY A 115 1.33 1.38 -19.82
N VAL A 116 1.82 0.14 -19.78
CA VAL A 116 2.20 -0.61 -20.99
C VAL A 116 0.95 -1.15 -21.72
N ARG A 117 0.01 -1.76 -20.98
CA ARG A 117 -1.12 -2.45 -21.60
C ARG A 117 -2.16 -1.51 -22.21
N VAL A 118 -2.35 -0.33 -21.62
CA VAL A 118 -3.27 0.68 -22.18
C VAL A 118 -2.84 1.15 -23.57
N GLN A 119 -1.55 1.07 -23.90
CA GLN A 119 -1.03 1.46 -25.22
C GLN A 119 -1.28 0.40 -26.31
N SER A 120 -1.63 -0.84 -25.92
CA SER A 120 -1.86 -1.95 -26.87
C SER A 120 -3.28 -2.47 -26.71
N PRO A 121 -4.22 -2.11 -27.61
CA PRO A 121 -5.63 -2.52 -27.52
C PRO A 121 -5.85 -4.04 -27.71
N THR A 122 -4.78 -4.80 -27.87
CA THR A 122 -4.78 -6.26 -28.00
C THR A 122 -4.68 -6.98 -26.65
N ALA A 123 -4.51 -6.26 -25.52
CA ALA A 123 -4.41 -6.88 -24.21
C ALA A 123 -5.72 -7.62 -23.86
N PRO A 124 -5.64 -8.89 -23.47
CA PRO A 124 -6.81 -9.67 -23.11
C PRO A 124 -7.42 -9.19 -21.80
N TYR A 125 -8.73 -9.37 -21.64
CA TYR A 125 -9.50 -8.94 -20.48
C TYR A 125 -8.93 -9.41 -19.14
N TRP A 126 -8.49 -10.67 -19.08
CA TRP A 126 -7.98 -11.25 -17.83
C TRP A 126 -6.69 -10.57 -17.32
N GLU A 127 -5.81 -10.12 -18.22
CA GLU A 127 -4.60 -9.39 -17.83
C GLU A 127 -4.95 -8.07 -17.16
N LEU A 128 -5.88 -7.31 -17.75
CA LEU A 128 -6.34 -6.05 -17.16
C LEU A 128 -7.05 -6.28 -15.82
N MET A 129 -7.78 -7.39 -15.67
CA MET A 129 -8.39 -7.79 -14.40
C MET A 129 -7.34 -8.10 -13.33
N VAL A 130 -6.25 -8.79 -13.68
CA VAL A 130 -5.13 -9.06 -12.76
C VAL A 130 -4.45 -7.75 -12.35
N LEU A 131 -4.20 -6.85 -13.30
CA LEU A 131 -3.63 -5.54 -13.00
C LEU A 131 -4.55 -4.69 -12.11
N ALA A 132 -5.87 -4.76 -12.33
CA ALA A 132 -6.87 -4.09 -11.50
C ALA A 132 -6.90 -4.69 -10.08
N PHE A 133 -6.80 -6.01 -9.96
CA PHE A 133 -6.67 -6.69 -8.66
C PHE A 133 -5.40 -6.26 -7.91
N LEU A 134 -4.25 -6.23 -8.59
CA LEU A 134 -2.99 -5.78 -7.99
C LEU A 134 -3.03 -4.32 -7.55
N ALA A 135 -3.72 -3.45 -8.28
CA ALA A 135 -3.92 -2.06 -7.86
C ALA A 135 -4.68 -1.97 -6.53
N GLY A 136 -5.58 -2.92 -6.25
CA GLY A 136 -6.32 -3.01 -4.98
C GLY A 136 -5.45 -3.19 -3.74
N ILE A 137 -4.20 -3.65 -3.90
CA ILE A 137 -3.20 -3.70 -2.83
C ILE A 137 -3.02 -2.33 -2.17
N GLY A 138 -3.08 -1.25 -2.96
CA GLY A 138 -2.97 0.12 -2.44
C GLY A 138 -4.01 0.46 -1.38
N GLY A 139 -5.26 0.05 -1.58
CA GLY A 139 -6.32 0.23 -0.57
C GLY A 139 -6.20 -0.74 0.61
N GLY A 140 -5.73 -1.97 0.36
CA GLY A 140 -5.48 -2.96 1.41
C GLY A 140 -4.33 -2.58 2.34
N ALA A 141 -3.30 -1.96 1.80
CA ALA A 141 -2.09 -1.57 2.53
C ALA A 141 -2.34 -0.61 3.71
N PHE A 142 -3.42 0.16 3.69
CA PHE A 142 -3.80 1.06 4.77
C PHE A 142 -3.84 0.35 6.13
N SER A 143 -4.45 -0.83 6.21
CA SER A 143 -4.56 -1.60 7.45
C SER A 143 -3.24 -2.12 7.99
N GLY A 144 -2.23 -2.28 7.13
CA GLY A 144 -0.89 -2.68 7.55
C GLY A 144 0.00 -1.50 7.96
N PHE A 145 -0.25 -0.30 7.40
CA PHE A 145 0.59 0.88 7.66
C PHE A 145 0.16 1.67 8.89
N MET A 146 -1.15 1.72 9.19
CA MET A 146 -1.68 2.45 10.35
C MET A 146 -1.14 1.98 11.69
N PRO A 147 -1.04 0.66 11.98
CA PRO A 147 -0.49 0.18 13.24
C PRO A 147 0.95 0.62 13.49
N SER A 148 1.77 0.71 12.43
CA SER A 148 3.15 1.18 12.59
C SER A 148 3.22 2.66 12.95
N THR A 149 2.34 3.49 12.40
CA THR A 149 2.30 4.92 12.73
C THR A 149 1.86 5.13 14.17
N SER A 150 0.83 4.42 14.64
CA SER A 150 0.37 4.49 16.04
C SER A 150 1.38 3.92 17.04
N TYR A 151 2.22 2.98 16.62
CA TYR A 151 3.30 2.45 17.45
C TYR A 151 4.40 3.49 17.71
N PHE A 152 4.68 4.37 16.74
CA PHE A 152 5.70 5.40 16.88
C PHE A 152 5.18 6.73 17.47
N LEU A 153 3.88 7.00 17.32
CA LEU A 153 3.22 8.22 17.78
C LEU A 153 2.07 7.87 18.72
N SER A 154 2.27 8.11 20.01
CA SER A 154 1.19 8.09 21.01
C SER A 154 0.39 9.39 20.97
N LEU A 155 -0.86 9.35 21.47
CA LEU A 155 -1.74 10.52 21.61
C LEU A 155 -1.15 11.64 22.47
N ILE A 156 -0.19 11.35 23.33
CA ILE A 156 0.50 12.36 24.14
C ILE A 156 1.47 13.24 23.34
N HIS A 157 1.82 12.85 22.10
CA HIS A 157 2.75 13.56 21.24
C HIS A 157 2.06 14.30 20.06
N ILE A 158 0.75 14.18 19.96
CA ILE A 158 -0.10 14.83 18.96
C ILE A 158 -0.99 15.85 19.64
#